data_46aa57ba5ed124e9e6d4231b5663c6fc
#
_entry.id   46aa57ba5ed124e9e6d4231b5663c6fc
#
_cell.length_a   1.000
_cell.length_b   1.000
_cell.length_c   1.000
_cell.angle_alpha   90.00
_cell.angle_beta   90.00
_cell.angle_gamma   90.00
#
_symmetry.space_group_name_H-M   'P 1'
#
loop_
_entity.id
_entity.type
_entity.pdbx_description
1 polymer ?
#
loop_
_entity_poly.entity_id
_entity_poly.type
_entity_poly.pdbx_seq_one_letter_code
_entity_poly.pdbx_strand_id
1 'polypeptide(L)'
;MCIRDRVNRAANCVTVYGIDGKGEYTVAVKAFAASCGREGNETITGENFTTSDKYEWGLMVDSTYGHYVVRISGPYLFHSVPYFSATGSSLETEEYNKLGSVASLGCIRMAVRDVKWIYDNCPAGTKVTIYDDAANPGPLGKPESIKIPVNSPNAGWDPTDTDPANPWLKNSAAITCLLYTSPSPRDGATS
;
A
#
# COMPACT_ATOMS: atom_id res chain seq x y z
N MET A 1 10.82 -7.06 -14.41
CA MET A 1 9.74 -6.21 -14.96
C MET A 1 10.14 -4.75 -14.69
N CYS A 2 10.12 -3.88 -15.70
CA CYS A 2 10.43 -2.46 -15.48
C CYS A 2 9.15 -1.79 -14.96
N ILE A 3 9.20 -1.20 -13.78
CA ILE A 3 8.04 -0.63 -13.07
C ILE A 3 8.38 0.78 -12.57
N ARG A 4 7.38 1.62 -12.45
CA ARG A 4 7.42 2.93 -11.82
C ARG A 4 6.22 3.10 -10.91
N ASP A 5 6.47 3.54 -9.68
CA ASP A 5 5.42 3.81 -8.72
C ASP A 5 5.04 5.30 -8.73
N ARG A 6 3.76 5.59 -8.70
CA ARG A 6 3.23 6.95 -8.54
C ARG A 6 2.32 7.01 -7.32
N VAL A 7 2.71 7.82 -6.37
CA VAL A 7 1.97 8.05 -5.12
C VAL A 7 1.20 9.36 -5.27
N ASN A 8 -0.11 9.28 -5.35
CA ASN A 8 -0.99 10.43 -5.24
C ASN A 8 -1.32 10.66 -3.76
N ARG A 9 -0.61 11.60 -3.16
CA ARG A 9 -0.68 11.91 -1.73
C ARG A 9 -2.06 12.44 -1.35
N ALA A 10 -2.61 13.36 -2.14
CA ALA A 10 -3.90 13.96 -1.88
C ALA A 10 -5.06 12.95 -1.97
N ALA A 11 -4.96 11.98 -2.90
CA ALA A 11 -5.94 10.91 -3.04
C ALA A 11 -5.68 9.71 -2.11
N ASN A 12 -4.53 9.64 -1.45
CA ASN A 12 -4.08 8.47 -0.68
C ASN A 12 -4.14 7.18 -1.52
N CYS A 13 -3.55 7.22 -2.70
CA CYS A 13 -3.55 6.14 -3.68
C CYS A 13 -2.16 5.95 -4.29
N VAL A 14 -1.73 4.71 -4.43
CA VAL A 14 -0.51 4.34 -5.17
C VAL A 14 -0.92 3.65 -6.45
N THR A 15 -0.39 4.11 -7.60
CA THR A 15 -0.56 3.43 -8.89
C THR A 15 0.79 2.97 -9.40
N VAL A 16 0.88 1.70 -9.77
CA VAL A 16 2.07 1.10 -10.39
C VAL A 16 1.90 1.08 -11.89
N TYR A 17 2.92 1.53 -12.60
CA TYR A 17 2.96 1.55 -14.06
C TYR A 17 4.01 0.61 -14.59
N GLY A 18 3.63 -0.22 -15.55
CA GLY A 18 4.51 -0.99 -16.40
C GLY A 18 4.94 -0.20 -17.64
N ILE A 19 5.98 -0.72 -18.31
CA ILE A 19 6.50 -0.15 -19.54
C ILE A 19 5.60 -0.54 -20.72
N ASP A 20 5.34 0.40 -21.60
CA ASP A 20 4.60 0.18 -22.84
C ASP A 20 5.51 -0.27 -24.00
N GLY A 21 4.94 -0.47 -25.20
CA GLY A 21 5.66 -0.85 -26.40
C GLY A 21 6.63 0.20 -26.95
N LYS A 22 6.62 1.43 -26.39
CA LYS A 22 7.52 2.53 -26.73
C LYS A 22 8.63 2.73 -25.72
N GLY A 23 8.63 1.95 -24.65
CA GLY A 23 9.61 2.07 -23.57
C GLY A 23 9.23 3.08 -22.48
N GLU A 24 7.98 3.56 -22.46
CA GLU A 24 7.49 4.52 -21.47
C GLU A 24 6.61 3.85 -20.40
N TYR A 25 6.60 4.41 -19.19
CA TYR A 25 5.79 3.89 -18.07
C TYR A 25 4.37 4.45 -18.11
N THR A 26 3.57 3.94 -19.02
CA THR A 26 2.19 4.43 -19.28
C THR A 26 1.11 3.39 -18.99
N VAL A 27 1.46 2.12 -18.87
CA VAL A 27 0.51 1.04 -18.63
C VAL A 27 0.23 0.91 -17.14
N ALA A 28 -0.92 1.37 -16.67
CA ALA A 28 -1.33 1.17 -15.28
C ALA A 28 -1.57 -0.32 -15.00
N VAL A 29 -0.81 -0.89 -14.07
CA VAL A 29 -0.80 -2.33 -13.76
C VAL A 29 -1.60 -2.62 -12.50
N LYS A 30 -1.43 -1.79 -11.46
CA LYS A 30 -2.09 -1.94 -10.16
C LYS A 30 -2.35 -0.59 -9.51
N ALA A 31 -3.41 -0.55 -8.70
CA ALA A 31 -3.66 0.55 -7.78
C ALA A 31 -3.84 -0.01 -6.37
N PHE A 32 -3.40 0.77 -5.36
CA PHE A 32 -3.46 0.40 -3.96
C PHE A 32 -3.99 1.57 -3.14
N ALA A 33 -4.88 1.30 -2.19
CA ALA A 33 -5.21 2.27 -1.15
C ALA A 33 -4.00 2.46 -0.23
N ALA A 34 -3.72 3.71 0.12
CA ALA A 34 -2.60 4.03 0.98
C ALA A 34 -3.02 5.04 2.05
N SER A 35 -2.18 5.26 3.05
CA SER A 35 -2.27 6.37 3.98
C SER A 35 -0.96 7.14 3.96
N CYS A 36 -1.02 8.38 3.49
CA CYS A 36 0.10 9.30 3.48
C CYS A 36 0.17 10.13 4.77
N GLY A 37 1.16 11.01 4.85
CA GLY A 37 1.41 11.86 6.00
C GLY A 37 0.25 12.79 6.34
N ARG A 38 -0.07 12.89 7.64
CA ARG A 38 -1.06 13.83 8.18
C ARG A 38 -0.49 15.24 8.25
N GLU A 39 -1.35 16.21 8.53
CA GLU A 39 -0.96 17.60 8.73
C GLU A 39 0.19 17.75 9.73
N GLY A 40 1.20 18.52 9.37
CA GLY A 40 2.44 18.70 10.11
C GLY A 40 3.48 17.57 9.96
N ASN A 41 3.14 16.50 9.23
CA ASN A 41 4.02 15.37 8.93
C ASN A 41 3.77 14.88 7.49
N GLU A 42 3.64 15.79 6.56
CA GLU A 42 3.27 15.48 5.18
C GLU A 42 4.32 14.58 4.51
N THR A 43 3.85 13.64 3.73
CA THR A 43 4.73 12.91 2.80
C THR A 43 5.33 13.92 1.81
N ILE A 44 6.64 13.85 1.56
CA ILE A 44 7.30 14.71 0.57
C ILE A 44 6.70 14.54 -0.82
N THR A 45 6.79 15.59 -1.65
CA THR A 45 6.48 15.50 -3.08
C THR A 45 7.74 15.59 -3.93
N GLY A 46 7.73 14.98 -5.10
CA GLY A 46 8.84 15.01 -6.05
C GLY A 46 8.74 13.92 -7.12
N GLU A 47 9.52 14.09 -8.19
CA GLU A 47 9.40 13.23 -9.39
C GLU A 47 10.53 12.20 -9.53
N ASN A 48 11.61 12.33 -8.79
CA ASN A 48 12.85 11.59 -9.04
C ASN A 48 13.35 10.79 -7.83
N PHE A 49 12.45 10.31 -6.98
CA PHE A 49 12.81 9.38 -5.93
C PHE A 49 13.08 7.98 -6.52
N THR A 50 13.89 7.21 -5.81
CA THR A 50 14.13 5.81 -6.18
C THR A 50 14.13 4.94 -4.94
N THR A 51 13.56 3.74 -5.08
CA THR A 51 13.62 2.74 -3.99
C THR A 51 15.05 2.30 -3.73
N SER A 52 15.35 1.95 -2.48
CA SER A 52 16.66 1.44 -2.08
C SER A 52 16.52 0.24 -1.14
N ASP A 53 16.81 0.43 0.16
CA ASP A 53 16.84 -0.65 1.13
C ASP A 53 15.48 -1.30 1.36
N LYS A 54 15.48 -2.60 1.64
CA LYS A 54 14.30 -3.38 1.96
C LYS A 54 14.51 -4.17 3.26
N TYR A 55 13.48 -4.22 4.08
CA TYR A 55 13.46 -4.99 5.32
C TYR A 55 12.12 -5.72 5.43
N GLU A 56 12.14 -6.98 5.84
CA GLU A 56 10.90 -7.71 6.11
C GLU A 56 10.16 -7.05 7.28
N TRP A 57 10.87 -6.75 8.38
CA TRP A 57 10.39 -5.95 9.49
C TRP A 57 11.32 -4.78 9.76
N GLY A 58 10.78 -3.59 9.92
CA GLY A 58 11.52 -2.38 10.24
C GLY A 58 10.93 -1.66 11.46
N LEU A 59 11.81 -1.27 12.40
CA LEU A 59 11.43 -0.43 13.53
C LEU A 59 11.18 1.00 13.05
N MET A 60 10.04 1.57 13.42
CA MET A 60 9.63 2.93 13.11
C MET A 60 10.00 3.91 14.23
N VAL A 61 9.93 5.21 13.93
CA VAL A 61 10.31 6.28 14.86
C VAL A 61 9.45 6.35 16.13
N ASP A 62 8.23 5.83 16.07
CA ASP A 62 7.26 5.77 17.17
C ASP A 62 7.32 4.44 17.95
N SER A 63 8.41 3.69 17.79
CA SER A 63 8.63 2.37 18.40
C SER A 63 7.66 1.27 17.96
N THR A 64 6.94 1.50 16.86
CA THR A 64 6.14 0.47 16.18
C THR A 64 6.95 -0.24 15.09
N TYR A 65 6.38 -1.23 14.45
CA TYR A 65 7.03 -1.99 13.38
C TYR A 65 6.23 -1.92 12.09
N GLY A 66 6.93 -1.72 10.96
CA GLY A 66 6.38 -1.91 9.63
C GLY A 66 6.76 -3.26 9.06
N HIS A 67 5.84 -3.94 8.39
CA HIS A 67 6.10 -5.16 7.64
C HIS A 67 6.36 -4.81 6.17
N TYR A 68 7.28 -5.51 5.51
CA TYR A 68 7.68 -5.29 4.09
C TYR A 68 8.09 -3.85 3.78
N VAL A 69 9.05 -3.34 4.53
CA VAL A 69 9.54 -1.97 4.40
C VAL A 69 10.38 -1.81 3.13
N VAL A 70 10.08 -0.77 2.34
CA VAL A 70 10.86 -0.36 1.17
C VAL A 70 11.18 1.13 1.28
N ARG A 71 12.47 1.49 1.35
CA ARG A 71 12.90 2.88 1.44
C ARG A 71 12.73 3.59 0.10
N ILE A 72 12.15 4.79 0.14
CA ILE A 72 12.00 5.67 -1.02
C ILE A 72 13.11 6.74 -1.01
N SER A 73 13.17 7.53 0.07
CA SER A 73 14.15 8.62 0.21
C SER A 73 14.22 9.05 1.68
N GLY A 74 15.43 9.14 2.24
CA GLY A 74 15.60 9.55 3.63
C GLY A 74 14.72 8.75 4.59
N PRO A 75 13.85 9.40 5.39
CA PRO A 75 12.95 8.71 6.32
C PRO A 75 11.65 8.21 5.68
N TYR A 76 11.41 8.47 4.40
CA TYR A 76 10.15 8.12 3.73
C TYR A 76 10.20 6.70 3.17
N LEU A 77 9.21 5.90 3.57
CA LEU A 77 9.15 4.47 3.33
C LEU A 77 7.76 4.07 2.78
N PHE A 78 7.72 3.03 1.95
CA PHE A 78 6.54 2.17 1.86
C PHE A 78 6.63 1.12 2.98
N HIS A 79 5.57 0.89 3.71
CA HIS A 79 5.45 -0.19 4.69
C HIS A 79 3.99 -0.52 4.98
N SER A 80 3.74 -1.63 5.67
CA SER A 80 2.40 -1.97 6.15
C SER A 80 1.86 -0.90 7.11
N VAL A 81 0.58 -1.00 7.48
CA VAL A 81 0.12 -0.34 8.70
C VAL A 81 0.98 -0.80 9.88
N PRO A 82 1.23 0.04 10.90
CA PRO A 82 2.06 -0.32 12.04
C PRO A 82 1.58 -1.51 12.85
N TYR A 83 2.55 -2.20 13.46
CA TYR A 83 2.37 -3.28 14.41
C TYR A 83 3.03 -2.91 15.74
N PHE A 84 2.48 -3.35 16.87
CA PHE A 84 3.09 -3.15 18.19
C PHE A 84 4.39 -3.94 18.39
N SER A 85 4.59 -5.02 17.64
CA SER A 85 5.78 -5.85 17.64
C SER A 85 6.01 -6.45 16.25
N ALA A 86 7.20 -7.00 15.97
CA ALA A 86 7.54 -7.61 14.69
C ALA A 86 6.86 -8.99 14.49
N THR A 87 5.53 -9.04 14.64
CA THR A 87 4.72 -10.26 14.44
C THR A 87 3.40 -9.91 13.77
N GLY A 88 2.89 -10.78 12.90
CA GLY A 88 1.64 -10.58 12.16
C GLY A 88 0.39 -10.46 13.03
N SER A 89 0.46 -10.86 14.30
CA SER A 89 -0.68 -10.86 15.25
C SER A 89 -0.79 -9.61 16.12
N SER A 90 0.03 -8.58 15.88
CA SER A 90 0.08 -7.37 16.71
C SER A 90 -0.23 -6.09 15.93
N LEU A 91 -1.06 -6.17 14.88
CA LEU A 91 -1.47 -5.03 14.06
C LEU A 91 -2.17 -3.95 14.89
N GLU A 92 -1.85 -2.70 14.66
CA GLU A 92 -2.62 -1.56 15.14
C GLU A 92 -3.93 -1.42 14.34
N THR A 93 -4.97 -2.11 14.79
CA THR A 93 -6.26 -2.21 14.08
C THR A 93 -6.91 -0.86 13.83
N GLU A 94 -6.81 0.07 14.77
CA GLU A 94 -7.37 1.42 14.61
C GLU A 94 -6.65 2.19 13.50
N GLU A 95 -5.33 2.06 13.41
CA GLU A 95 -4.52 2.64 12.32
C GLU A 95 -4.82 1.97 10.98
N TYR A 96 -5.04 0.65 10.99
CA TYR A 96 -5.45 -0.08 9.79
C TYR A 96 -6.77 0.45 9.22
N ASN A 97 -7.73 0.72 10.09
CA ASN A 97 -9.03 1.25 9.70
C ASN A 97 -8.98 2.68 9.13
N LYS A 98 -7.83 3.36 9.22
CA LYS A 98 -7.60 4.66 8.56
C LYS A 98 -7.06 4.53 7.12
N LEU A 99 -6.76 3.31 6.63
CA LEU A 99 -6.30 3.13 5.27
C LEU A 99 -7.23 3.79 4.25
N GLY A 100 -6.63 4.51 3.30
CA GLY A 100 -7.32 5.34 2.31
C GLY A 100 -7.48 6.80 2.73
N SER A 101 -7.02 7.20 3.93
CA SER A 101 -6.98 8.58 4.40
C SER A 101 -5.60 8.93 4.98
N VAL A 102 -5.33 10.21 5.19
CA VAL A 102 -4.09 10.68 5.83
C VAL A 102 -4.00 10.18 7.27
N ALA A 103 -2.88 9.55 7.64
CA ALA A 103 -2.72 8.97 8.97
C ALA A 103 -1.27 8.86 9.44
N SER A 104 -0.28 8.84 8.53
CA SER A 104 1.10 8.54 8.87
C SER A 104 1.89 9.76 9.39
N LEU A 105 3.12 9.50 9.80
CA LEU A 105 4.14 10.52 10.12
C LEU A 105 5.04 10.83 8.92
N GLY A 106 4.53 10.64 7.68
CA GLY A 106 5.24 10.93 6.44
C GLY A 106 5.43 9.72 5.52
N CYS A 107 5.48 8.51 6.06
CA CYS A 107 5.57 7.28 5.27
C CYS A 107 4.28 6.98 4.51
N ILE A 108 4.33 6.06 3.56
CA ILE A 108 3.19 5.56 2.79
C ILE A 108 2.81 4.20 3.38
N ARG A 109 1.75 4.18 4.19
CA ARG A 109 1.21 2.97 4.81
C ARG A 109 0.25 2.27 3.86
N MET A 110 0.30 0.95 3.80
CA MET A 110 -0.51 0.13 2.90
C MET A 110 -0.98 -1.14 3.62
N ALA A 111 -1.95 -1.86 3.05
CA ALA A 111 -2.25 -3.22 3.50
C ALA A 111 -1.06 -4.15 3.22
N VAL A 112 -0.88 -5.21 4.02
CA VAL A 112 0.27 -6.14 3.90
C VAL A 112 0.39 -6.71 2.49
N ARG A 113 -0.69 -7.21 1.89
CA ARG A 113 -0.70 -7.74 0.52
C ARG A 113 -0.14 -6.73 -0.49
N ASP A 114 -0.53 -5.48 -0.35
CA ASP A 114 -0.25 -4.44 -1.33
C ASP A 114 1.20 -3.96 -1.21
N VAL A 115 1.69 -3.72 0.00
CA VAL A 115 3.11 -3.37 0.20
C VAL A 115 4.04 -4.55 -0.06
N LYS A 116 3.61 -5.78 0.25
CA LYS A 116 4.35 -6.99 -0.12
C LYS A 116 4.52 -7.11 -1.62
N TRP A 117 3.49 -6.75 -2.39
CA TRP A 117 3.59 -6.72 -3.84
C TRP A 117 4.69 -5.74 -4.33
N ILE A 118 4.76 -4.53 -3.76
CA ILE A 118 5.85 -3.57 -4.04
C ILE A 118 7.21 -4.17 -3.62
N TYR A 119 7.28 -4.73 -2.41
CA TYR A 119 8.48 -5.35 -1.89
C TYR A 119 9.03 -6.45 -2.80
N ASP A 120 8.17 -7.31 -3.33
CA ASP A 120 8.57 -8.45 -4.16
C ASP A 120 8.89 -8.03 -5.61
N ASN A 121 8.17 -7.04 -6.18
CA ASN A 121 8.20 -6.74 -7.61
C ASN A 121 8.95 -5.46 -7.98
N CYS A 122 9.20 -4.53 -7.04
CA CYS A 122 9.91 -3.29 -7.31
C CYS A 122 11.36 -3.40 -6.80
N PRO A 123 12.35 -3.70 -7.64
CA PRO A 123 13.75 -3.79 -7.23
C PRO A 123 14.28 -2.42 -6.76
N ALA A 124 15.44 -2.41 -6.08
CA ALA A 124 16.14 -1.18 -5.77
C ALA A 124 16.41 -0.38 -7.05
N GLY A 125 16.26 0.95 -6.97
CA GLY A 125 16.33 1.83 -8.13
C GLY A 125 15.01 2.00 -8.89
N THR A 126 13.91 1.36 -8.47
CA THR A 126 12.58 1.63 -9.03
C THR A 126 12.22 3.10 -8.79
N LYS A 127 11.83 3.79 -9.85
CA LYS A 127 11.46 5.21 -9.78
C LYS A 127 10.13 5.40 -9.08
N VAL A 128 10.08 6.39 -8.19
CA VAL A 128 8.87 6.79 -7.45
C VAL A 128 8.62 8.27 -7.69
N THR A 129 7.40 8.60 -8.10
CA THR A 129 6.89 9.98 -8.17
C THR A 129 5.84 10.17 -7.09
N ILE A 130 5.94 11.22 -6.30
CA ILE A 130 4.96 11.56 -5.25
C ILE A 130 4.40 12.94 -5.58
N TYR A 131 3.08 13.03 -5.75
CA TYR A 131 2.38 14.23 -6.25
C TYR A 131 1.02 14.39 -5.58
N ASP A 132 0.38 15.54 -5.81
CA ASP A 132 -0.97 15.82 -5.35
C ASP A 132 -1.93 15.98 -6.52
N ASP A 133 -3.00 15.21 -6.53
CA ASP A 133 -4.16 15.37 -7.39
C ASP A 133 -5.39 14.80 -6.67
N ALA A 134 -6.10 15.68 -5.96
CA ALA A 134 -7.30 15.25 -5.20
C ALA A 134 -8.48 14.88 -6.11
N ALA A 135 -8.51 15.42 -7.32
CA ALA A 135 -9.63 15.23 -8.26
C ALA A 135 -9.53 13.89 -9.02
N ASN A 136 -8.31 13.36 -9.17
CA ASN A 136 -8.08 12.16 -9.98
C ASN A 136 -7.11 11.20 -9.26
N PRO A 137 -7.59 10.14 -8.63
CA PRO A 137 -6.75 9.18 -7.93
C PRO A 137 -5.81 8.37 -8.83
N GLY A 138 -6.05 8.38 -10.14
CA GLY A 138 -5.31 7.63 -11.14
C GLY A 138 -6.24 6.80 -12.03
N PRO A 139 -5.70 6.23 -13.13
CA PRO A 139 -6.53 5.59 -14.18
C PRO A 139 -7.25 4.32 -13.73
N LEU A 140 -6.81 3.68 -12.67
CA LEU A 140 -7.47 2.50 -12.08
C LEU A 140 -8.38 2.86 -10.89
N GLY A 141 -8.50 4.16 -10.57
CA GLY A 141 -9.21 4.60 -9.37
C GLY A 141 -8.45 4.27 -8.08
N LYS A 142 -9.03 4.66 -6.94
CA LYS A 142 -8.54 4.27 -5.61
C LYS A 142 -9.34 3.06 -5.14
N PRO A 143 -8.70 1.91 -4.87
CA PRO A 143 -9.37 0.75 -4.28
C PRO A 143 -9.93 1.07 -2.90
N GLU A 144 -11.02 0.42 -2.54
CA GLU A 144 -11.52 0.46 -1.17
C GLU A 144 -10.62 -0.35 -0.23
N SER A 145 -10.43 0.17 0.98
CA SER A 145 -9.71 -0.56 2.03
C SER A 145 -10.68 -1.40 2.85
N ILE A 146 -10.26 -2.64 3.16
CA ILE A 146 -11.00 -3.51 4.08
C ILE A 146 -11.03 -2.82 5.46
N LYS A 147 -12.17 -2.89 6.14
CA LYS A 147 -12.30 -2.41 7.52
C LYS A 147 -12.43 -3.59 8.47
N ILE A 148 -11.67 -3.55 9.56
CA ILE A 148 -11.69 -4.58 10.59
C ILE A 148 -12.72 -4.15 11.65
N PRO A 149 -13.75 -4.96 11.94
CA PRO A 149 -14.68 -4.67 13.04
C PRO A 149 -13.92 -4.61 14.37
N VAL A 150 -14.20 -3.58 15.18
CA VAL A 150 -13.47 -3.30 16.43
C VAL A 150 -13.51 -4.49 17.40
N ASN A 151 -14.60 -5.24 17.42
CA ASN A 151 -14.80 -6.40 18.30
C ASN A 151 -14.49 -7.73 17.60
N SER A 152 -13.79 -7.73 16.47
CA SER A 152 -13.40 -8.96 15.79
C SER A 152 -12.42 -9.77 16.64
N PRO A 153 -12.60 -11.07 16.82
CA PRO A 153 -11.62 -11.93 17.46
C PRO A 153 -10.30 -12.02 16.66
N ASN A 154 -10.35 -11.60 15.38
CA ASN A 154 -9.21 -11.57 14.48
C ASN A 154 -8.59 -10.15 14.39
N ALA A 155 -9.08 -9.18 15.18
CA ALA A 155 -8.40 -7.89 15.32
C ALA A 155 -6.94 -8.15 15.74
N GLY A 156 -6.03 -7.31 15.26
CA GLY A 156 -4.60 -7.55 15.45
C GLY A 156 -3.93 -8.29 14.28
N TRP A 157 -4.69 -8.75 13.28
CA TRP A 157 -4.17 -9.29 12.03
C TRP A 157 -4.64 -8.47 10.83
N ASP A 158 -3.73 -8.20 9.90
CA ASP A 158 -4.12 -7.63 8.60
C ASP A 158 -4.90 -8.70 7.81
N PRO A 159 -6.16 -8.42 7.40
CA PRO A 159 -6.97 -9.40 6.64
C PRO A 159 -6.35 -9.82 5.31
N THR A 160 -5.39 -9.04 4.80
CA THR A 160 -4.74 -9.31 3.51
C THR A 160 -3.41 -10.04 3.65
N ASP A 161 -2.91 -10.25 4.87
CA ASP A 161 -1.67 -10.97 5.12
C ASP A 161 -1.85 -12.46 4.80
N THR A 162 -0.93 -12.99 3.99
CA THR A 162 -0.93 -14.38 3.54
C THR A 162 -0.21 -15.34 4.50
N ASP A 163 0.21 -14.87 5.68
CA ASP A 163 0.79 -15.74 6.71
C ASP A 163 -0.19 -16.88 7.03
N PRO A 164 0.25 -18.16 6.97
CA PRO A 164 -0.61 -19.31 7.29
C PRO A 164 -1.23 -19.27 8.70
N ALA A 165 -0.61 -18.54 9.63
CA ALA A 165 -1.14 -18.33 10.98
C ALA A 165 -2.30 -17.33 11.03
N ASN A 166 -2.52 -16.57 9.96
CA ASN A 166 -3.55 -15.53 9.91
C ASN A 166 -4.95 -16.14 10.04
N PRO A 167 -5.71 -15.81 11.09
CA PRO A 167 -7.03 -16.39 11.30
C PRO A 167 -8.08 -15.95 10.26
N TRP A 168 -7.85 -14.84 9.56
CA TRP A 168 -8.74 -14.42 8.47
C TRP A 168 -8.74 -15.41 7.31
N LEU A 169 -7.64 -16.12 7.05
CA LEU A 169 -7.54 -17.11 5.97
C LEU A 169 -8.40 -18.34 6.22
N LYS A 170 -8.69 -18.66 7.49
CA LYS A 170 -9.51 -19.83 7.87
C LYS A 170 -11.00 -19.62 7.58
N ASN A 171 -11.44 -18.39 7.43
CA ASN A 171 -12.82 -18.00 7.13
C ASN A 171 -12.99 -17.53 5.68
N SER A 172 -12.25 -18.14 4.76
CA SER A 172 -12.07 -17.69 3.37
C SER A 172 -13.34 -17.55 2.52
N ALA A 173 -14.47 -18.16 2.90
CA ALA A 173 -15.75 -17.95 2.20
C ALA A 173 -16.26 -16.50 2.28
N ALA A 174 -15.94 -15.77 3.35
CA ALA A 174 -16.29 -14.35 3.51
C ALA A 174 -15.28 -13.40 2.84
N ILE A 175 -14.01 -13.81 2.72
CA ILE A 175 -12.91 -12.98 2.19
C ILE A 175 -12.86 -13.03 0.66
N THR A 176 -13.26 -14.14 0.03
CA THR A 176 -13.26 -14.25 -1.44
C THR A 176 -14.13 -13.15 -2.09
N CYS A 177 -15.21 -12.74 -1.43
CA CYS A 177 -16.06 -11.63 -1.90
C CYS A 177 -15.39 -10.26 -1.76
N LEU A 178 -14.50 -10.07 -0.76
CA LEU A 178 -13.83 -8.80 -0.46
C LEU A 178 -12.51 -8.62 -1.23
N LEU A 179 -11.85 -9.71 -1.65
CA LEU A 179 -10.57 -9.68 -2.34
C LEU A 179 -10.68 -9.50 -3.86
N TYR A 180 -11.86 -9.69 -4.44
CA TYR A 180 -12.09 -9.67 -5.90
C TYR A 180 -12.78 -8.43 -6.44
N THR A 181 -12.93 -7.35 -5.70
CA THR A 181 -13.48 -6.08 -6.19
C THR A 181 -12.43 -5.13 -6.77
N SER A 182 -11.38 -5.65 -7.40
CA SER A 182 -10.61 -4.84 -8.35
C SER A 182 -11.28 -5.02 -9.72
N PRO A 183 -11.76 -3.94 -10.37
CA PRO A 183 -12.31 -4.06 -11.71
C PRO A 183 -11.27 -4.63 -12.66
N SER A 184 -11.60 -5.75 -13.29
CA SER A 184 -10.78 -6.31 -14.37
C SER A 184 -10.80 -5.35 -15.55
N PRO A 185 -9.67 -5.07 -16.23
CA PRO A 185 -9.64 -4.20 -17.40
C PRO A 185 -10.40 -4.73 -18.62
N ARG A 186 -11.13 -5.84 -18.50
CA ARG A 186 -11.80 -6.52 -19.64
C ARG A 186 -13.26 -6.17 -19.87
N ASP A 187 -13.92 -5.44 -18.98
CA ASP A 187 -15.36 -5.16 -19.12
C ASP A 187 -15.69 -3.83 -19.79
N GLY A 188 -14.73 -3.19 -20.47
CA GLY A 188 -14.87 -1.91 -21.17
C GLY A 188 -14.78 -1.96 -22.69
N ALA A 189 -14.96 -3.12 -23.35
CA ALA A 189 -14.90 -3.22 -24.81
C ALA A 189 -16.09 -3.99 -25.37
N THR A 190 -17.27 -3.35 -25.43
CA THR A 190 -18.32 -3.69 -26.40
C THR A 190 -19.19 -2.45 -26.70
N SER A 191 -19.06 -2.03 -27.91
CA SER A 191 -19.85 -1.21 -28.82
C SER A 191 -19.28 0.12 -29.19
#